data_694e67ec6d281d2e9615a3ee264258b0
#
_entry.id   694e67ec6d281d2e9615a3ee264258b0
#
_cell.length_a   1.000
_cell.length_b   1.000
_cell.length_c   1.000
_cell.angle_alpha   90.00
_cell.angle_beta   90.00
_cell.angle_gamma   90.00
#
_symmetry.space_group_name_H-M   'P 1'
#
loop_
_entity.id
_entity.type
_entity.pdbx_description
1 polymer ?
#
loop_
_entity_poly.entity_id
_entity_poly.type
_entity_poly.pdbx_seq_one_letter_code
_entity_poly.pdbx_strand_id
1 'polypeptide(L)'
;MLTEPYNFATIAAALFPVLLLLHRRPSSPQSSQGSRATQGIARRGFTLVEMIIVVAIVAILVAVALPSYRDHVRKSRRAEAQAYLMALAGRQTQFLIDTRSYAATLATINIPMPSNVAASYDVTLAAAGGPPPTFVLTAAPKPGTDQVSERCGTLTINQTGAKTAAVIGCW
;
A
#
# COMPACT_ATOMS: atom_id res chain seq x y z
N MET A 1 10.62 -18.92 5.01
CA MET A 1 9.91 -19.50 6.17
C MET A 1 10.14 -18.60 7.38
N LEU A 2 9.34 -17.54 7.56
CA LEU A 2 9.20 -16.77 8.80
C LEU A 2 7.80 -16.22 8.77
N THR A 3 6.86 -16.97 9.34
CA THR A 3 5.52 -16.53 9.69
C THR A 3 5.68 -15.57 10.86
N GLU A 4 5.58 -14.27 10.59
CA GLU A 4 5.37 -13.29 11.65
C GLU A 4 3.98 -13.53 12.24
N PRO A 5 3.89 -13.93 13.52
CA PRO A 5 2.60 -14.06 14.18
C PRO A 5 2.01 -12.66 14.35
N TYR A 6 0.87 -12.44 13.76
CA TYR A 6 0.03 -11.27 14.01
C TYR A 6 -0.16 -11.11 15.52
N ASN A 7 0.54 -10.14 16.07
CA ASN A 7 0.50 -9.87 17.51
C ASN A 7 -0.83 -9.18 17.83
N PHE A 8 -1.82 -9.96 18.26
CA PHE A 8 -3.12 -9.49 18.74
C PHE A 8 -2.99 -8.42 19.83
N ALA A 9 -1.84 -8.40 20.53
CA ALA A 9 -1.50 -7.40 21.53
C ALA A 9 -1.40 -5.97 20.95
N THR A 10 -0.96 -5.82 19.69
CA THR A 10 -0.80 -4.50 19.07
C THR A 10 -2.15 -3.89 18.68
N ILE A 11 -3.13 -4.72 18.34
CA ILE A 11 -4.50 -4.27 18.04
C ILE A 11 -5.23 -3.87 19.34
N ALA A 12 -5.00 -4.60 20.42
CA ALA A 12 -5.53 -4.27 21.74
C ALA A 12 -4.96 -2.95 22.30
N ALA A 13 -3.69 -2.66 22.04
CA ALA A 13 -3.03 -1.44 22.49
C ALA A 13 -3.54 -0.17 21.77
N ALA A 14 -3.97 -0.29 20.51
CA ALA A 14 -4.54 0.83 19.76
C ALA A 14 -5.97 1.20 20.21
N LEU A 15 -6.70 0.27 20.81
CA LEU A 15 -8.08 0.48 21.32
C LEU A 15 -8.11 1.01 22.77
N PHE A 16 -7.00 0.90 23.52
CA PHE A 16 -6.92 1.31 24.91
C PHE A 16 -7.14 2.82 25.17
N PRO A 17 -6.64 3.77 24.32
CA PRO A 17 -6.87 5.19 24.57
C PRO A 17 -8.33 5.62 24.35
N VAL A 18 -9.09 4.91 23.52
CA VAL A 18 -10.52 5.23 23.28
C VAL A 18 -11.37 4.83 24.49
N LEU A 19 -11.00 3.76 25.19
CA LEU A 19 -11.70 3.31 26.39
C LEU A 19 -11.47 4.26 27.59
N LEU A 20 -10.31 4.92 27.65
CA LEU A 20 -9.97 5.82 28.77
C LEU A 20 -10.68 7.18 28.66
N LEU A 21 -11.06 7.61 27.46
CA LEU A 21 -11.80 8.87 27.24
C LEU A 21 -13.27 8.79 27.64
N LEU A 22 -13.84 7.60 27.73
CA LEU A 22 -15.24 7.36 28.12
C LEU A 22 -15.48 7.32 29.64
N HIS A 23 -14.40 7.29 30.47
CA HIS A 23 -14.51 7.16 31.91
C HIS A 23 -14.38 8.48 32.71
N ARG A 24 -14.46 9.64 32.04
CA ARG A 24 -14.55 10.92 32.75
C ARG A 24 -15.95 11.08 33.37
N ARG A 25 -16.04 10.76 34.66
CA ARG A 25 -17.19 11.17 35.51
C ARG A 25 -17.17 12.68 35.66
N PRO A 26 -18.25 13.40 35.34
CA PRO A 26 -18.40 14.78 35.78
C PRO A 26 -18.76 14.78 37.26
N SER A 27 -17.95 15.48 38.07
CA SER A 27 -18.27 15.85 39.44
C SER A 27 -19.47 16.80 39.44
N SER A 28 -20.51 16.43 40.16
CA SER A 28 -21.71 17.24 40.33
C SER A 28 -21.44 18.39 41.36
N PRO A 29 -21.80 19.63 41.06
CA PRO A 29 -22.06 20.62 42.10
C PRO A 29 -23.53 20.51 42.52
N GLN A 30 -23.74 20.31 43.85
CA GLN A 30 -25.03 20.52 44.50
C GLN A 30 -25.32 22.02 44.56
N SER A 31 -26.48 22.44 44.02
CA SER A 31 -27.14 23.64 44.48
C SER A 31 -28.65 23.53 44.27
N SER A 32 -29.35 23.94 45.26
CA SER A 32 -30.75 23.91 45.60
C SER A 32 -31.72 24.57 44.62
N GLN A 33 -32.95 23.98 44.56
CA GLN A 33 -34.29 24.56 44.45
C GLN A 33 -34.68 25.26 43.12
N GLY A 34 -35.76 24.72 42.54
CA GLY A 34 -36.54 25.40 41.52
C GLY A 34 -37.31 24.39 40.64
N SER A 35 -38.55 24.03 41.09
CA SER A 35 -39.50 23.19 40.34
C SER A 35 -39.82 23.78 38.97
N ARG A 36 -39.22 23.24 37.95
CA ARG A 36 -39.76 23.25 36.55
C ARG A 36 -39.52 21.85 35.99
N ALA A 37 -40.63 21.16 35.70
CA ALA A 37 -40.57 19.87 35.02
C ALA A 37 -39.99 20.05 33.62
N THR A 38 -38.70 20.02 33.49
CA THR A 38 -38.00 19.76 32.24
C THR A 38 -37.93 18.24 32.09
N GLN A 39 -38.65 17.71 31.10
CA GLN A 39 -38.54 16.32 30.67
C GLN A 39 -37.07 16.07 30.33
N GLY A 40 -36.34 15.51 31.29
CA GLY A 40 -34.98 15.06 31.13
C GLY A 40 -34.97 13.97 30.04
N ILE A 41 -34.42 14.28 28.90
CA ILE A 41 -34.05 13.26 27.91
C ILE A 41 -33.07 12.34 28.63
N ALA A 42 -33.57 11.15 29.02
CA ALA A 42 -32.76 10.13 29.64
C ALA A 42 -31.63 9.77 28.67
N ARG A 43 -30.41 10.26 28.91
CA ARG A 43 -29.20 9.82 28.20
C ARG A 43 -28.98 8.36 28.54
N ARG A 44 -29.42 7.48 27.66
CA ARG A 44 -29.12 6.06 27.77
C ARG A 44 -27.63 5.89 27.56
N GLY A 45 -26.90 5.55 28.61
CA GLY A 45 -25.49 5.15 28.54
C GLY A 45 -25.41 3.77 27.87
N PHE A 46 -24.36 3.55 27.06
CA PHE A 46 -24.08 2.24 26.49
C PHE A 46 -23.80 1.21 27.59
N THR A 47 -24.32 0.01 27.44
CA THR A 47 -24.01 -1.09 28.34
C THR A 47 -22.63 -1.68 28.01
N LEU A 48 -21.94 -2.23 29.02
CA LEU A 48 -20.65 -2.90 28.84
C LEU A 48 -20.78 -4.06 27.83
N VAL A 49 -21.88 -4.79 27.87
CA VAL A 49 -22.18 -5.90 26.93
C VAL A 49 -22.27 -5.42 25.51
N GLU A 50 -22.93 -4.29 25.25
CA GLU A 50 -23.07 -3.71 23.91
C GLU A 50 -21.69 -3.34 23.32
N MET A 51 -20.79 -2.78 24.13
CA MET A 51 -19.43 -2.47 23.69
C MET A 51 -18.62 -3.72 23.37
N ILE A 52 -18.75 -4.81 24.13
CA ILE A 52 -18.05 -6.07 23.84
C ILE A 52 -18.53 -6.66 22.52
N ILE A 53 -19.83 -6.64 22.27
CA ILE A 53 -20.40 -7.16 21.01
C ILE A 53 -19.89 -6.34 19.83
N VAL A 54 -19.90 -5.01 19.91
CA VAL A 54 -19.39 -4.12 18.85
C VAL A 54 -17.92 -4.39 18.55
N VAL A 55 -17.06 -4.48 19.58
CA VAL A 55 -15.64 -4.79 19.39
C VAL A 55 -15.44 -6.16 18.76
N ALA A 56 -16.21 -7.16 19.16
CA ALA A 56 -16.13 -8.50 18.56
C ALA A 56 -16.48 -8.47 17.07
N ILE A 57 -17.54 -7.78 16.68
CA ILE A 57 -17.95 -7.64 15.28
C ILE A 57 -16.87 -6.90 14.46
N VAL A 58 -16.36 -5.79 14.98
CA VAL A 58 -15.29 -5.02 14.32
C VAL A 58 -14.03 -5.87 14.15
N ALA A 59 -13.64 -6.65 15.16
CA ALA A 59 -12.48 -7.53 15.07
C ALA A 59 -12.60 -8.56 13.93
N ILE A 60 -13.79 -9.16 13.78
CA ILE A 60 -14.07 -10.12 12.68
C ILE A 60 -13.98 -9.42 11.32
N LEU A 61 -14.59 -8.24 11.17
CA LEU A 61 -14.57 -7.49 9.92
C LEU A 61 -13.13 -7.10 9.52
N VAL A 62 -12.33 -6.62 10.47
CA VAL A 62 -10.92 -6.26 10.25
C VAL A 62 -10.10 -7.48 9.85
N ALA A 63 -10.32 -8.64 10.47
CA ALA A 63 -9.60 -9.87 10.14
C ALA A 63 -9.78 -10.31 8.67
N VAL A 64 -10.96 -10.05 8.09
CA VAL A 64 -11.25 -10.36 6.68
C VAL A 64 -10.80 -9.24 5.74
N ALA A 65 -10.92 -7.98 6.14
CA ALA A 65 -10.63 -6.83 5.31
C ALA A 65 -9.12 -6.60 5.08
N LEU A 66 -8.28 -6.84 6.09
CA LEU A 66 -6.84 -6.56 6.02
C LEU A 66 -6.09 -7.32 4.91
N PRO A 67 -6.26 -8.64 4.73
CA PRO A 67 -5.55 -9.35 3.66
C PRO A 67 -5.96 -8.86 2.27
N SER A 68 -7.25 -8.62 2.05
CA SER A 68 -7.76 -8.09 0.78
C SER A 68 -7.20 -6.71 0.46
N TYR A 69 -7.12 -5.82 1.46
CA TYR A 69 -6.53 -4.49 1.32
C TYR A 69 -5.05 -4.55 0.90
N ARG A 70 -4.25 -5.41 1.54
CA ARG A 70 -2.83 -5.59 1.19
C ARG A 70 -2.63 -6.06 -0.25
N ASP A 71 -3.43 -7.01 -0.70
CA ASP A 71 -3.37 -7.48 -2.08
C ASP A 71 -3.74 -6.39 -3.09
N HIS A 72 -4.72 -5.55 -2.74
CA HIS A 72 -5.08 -4.40 -3.56
C HIS A 72 -3.94 -3.38 -3.67
N VAL A 73 -3.29 -3.06 -2.56
CA VAL A 73 -2.13 -2.16 -2.53
C VAL A 73 -0.96 -2.72 -3.35
N ARG A 74 -0.65 -4.02 -3.25
CA ARG A 74 0.40 -4.67 -4.06
C ARG A 74 0.11 -4.55 -5.56
N LYS A 75 -1.14 -4.80 -5.97
CA LYS A 75 -1.57 -4.66 -7.37
C LYS A 75 -1.47 -3.22 -7.86
N SER A 76 -1.82 -2.24 -7.02
CA SER A 76 -1.67 -0.82 -7.36
C SER A 76 -0.20 -0.44 -7.58
N ARG A 77 0.70 -0.84 -6.68
CA ARG A 77 2.15 -0.61 -6.83
C ARG A 77 2.73 -1.27 -8.07
N ARG A 78 2.24 -2.48 -8.41
CA ARG A 78 2.61 -3.14 -9.67
C ARG A 78 2.17 -2.32 -10.88
N ALA A 79 0.93 -1.84 -10.91
CA ALA A 79 0.44 -1.02 -12.02
C ALA A 79 1.26 0.27 -12.19
N GLU A 80 1.68 0.91 -11.10
CA GLU A 80 2.57 2.06 -11.14
C GLU A 80 3.96 1.69 -11.70
N ALA A 81 4.53 0.56 -11.31
CA ALA A 81 5.80 0.07 -11.85
C ALA A 81 5.71 -0.24 -13.34
N GLN A 82 4.62 -0.85 -13.79
CA GLN A 82 4.35 -1.08 -15.20
C GLN A 82 4.25 0.21 -16.00
N ALA A 83 3.53 1.20 -15.50
CA ALA A 83 3.42 2.52 -16.14
C ALA A 83 4.78 3.20 -16.23
N TYR A 84 5.59 3.12 -15.18
CA TYR A 84 6.94 3.67 -15.16
C TYR A 84 7.87 2.97 -16.17
N LEU A 85 7.86 1.62 -16.24
CA LEU A 85 8.62 0.88 -17.23
C LEU A 85 8.20 1.24 -18.66
N MET A 86 6.90 1.41 -18.93
CA MET A 86 6.43 1.84 -20.24
C MET A 86 6.87 3.26 -20.60
N ALA A 87 6.87 4.17 -19.65
CA ALA A 87 7.38 5.54 -19.85
C ALA A 87 8.88 5.53 -20.17
N LEU A 88 9.67 4.73 -19.44
CA LEU A 88 11.10 4.54 -19.72
C LEU A 88 11.34 3.94 -21.11
N ALA A 89 10.56 2.92 -21.51
CA ALA A 89 10.68 2.29 -22.81
C ALA A 89 10.34 3.27 -23.96
N GLY A 90 9.29 4.08 -23.79
CA GLY A 90 8.96 5.15 -24.75
C GLY A 90 10.08 6.18 -24.89
N ARG A 91 10.70 6.58 -23.77
CA ARG A 91 11.82 7.51 -23.79
C ARG A 91 13.09 6.91 -24.41
N GLN A 92 13.32 5.61 -24.22
CA GLN A 92 14.39 4.87 -24.91
C GLN A 92 14.21 4.88 -26.42
N THR A 93 13.00 4.68 -26.90
CA THR A 93 12.69 4.76 -28.34
C THR A 93 12.99 6.15 -28.88
N GLN A 94 12.64 7.20 -28.16
CA GLN A 94 12.95 8.56 -28.57
C GLN A 94 14.46 8.83 -28.58
N PHE A 95 15.19 8.35 -27.55
CA PHE A 95 16.62 8.48 -27.46
C PHE A 95 17.33 7.78 -28.65
N LEU A 96 16.82 6.60 -29.06
CA LEU A 96 17.32 5.89 -30.25
C LEU A 96 17.17 6.72 -31.55
N ILE A 97 16.04 7.41 -31.71
CA ILE A 97 15.79 8.26 -32.90
C ILE A 97 16.80 9.42 -32.93
N ASP A 98 17.06 10.03 -31.77
CA ASP A 98 17.91 11.21 -31.64
C ASP A 98 19.41 10.87 -31.76
N THR A 99 19.85 9.74 -31.19
CA THR A 99 21.27 9.40 -31.02
C THR A 99 21.71 8.12 -31.73
N ARG A 100 20.78 7.38 -32.35
CA ARG A 100 20.98 6.07 -33.00
C ARG A 100 21.48 4.98 -32.04
N SER A 101 21.32 5.19 -30.75
CA SER A 101 21.66 4.25 -29.68
C SER A 101 20.67 4.37 -28.54
N TYR A 102 20.56 3.34 -27.71
CA TYR A 102 19.79 3.45 -26.46
C TYR A 102 20.61 4.10 -25.35
N ALA A 103 19.96 4.81 -24.45
CA ALA A 103 20.59 5.36 -23.26
C ALA A 103 21.12 4.20 -22.39
N ALA A 104 22.36 4.32 -21.94
CA ALA A 104 23.03 3.28 -21.15
C ALA A 104 22.58 3.26 -19.68
N THR A 105 22.05 4.37 -19.17
CA THR A 105 21.66 4.50 -17.75
C THR A 105 20.31 5.15 -17.59
N LEU A 106 19.63 4.87 -16.48
CA LEU A 106 18.36 5.53 -16.11
C LEU A 106 18.56 7.04 -15.90
N ALA A 107 19.72 7.46 -15.42
CA ALA A 107 20.04 8.88 -15.26
C ALA A 107 20.05 9.64 -16.59
N THR A 108 20.54 9.01 -17.67
CA THR A 108 20.54 9.60 -19.02
C THR A 108 19.11 9.74 -19.57
N ILE A 109 18.21 8.83 -19.23
CA ILE A 109 16.78 8.88 -19.61
C ILE A 109 16.09 10.06 -18.92
N ASN A 110 16.51 10.40 -17.70
CA ASN A 110 16.05 11.54 -16.90
C ASN A 110 14.52 11.58 -16.67
N ILE A 111 13.92 10.43 -16.38
CA ILE A 111 12.54 10.33 -15.89
C ILE A 111 12.57 10.06 -14.39
N PRO A 112 12.02 10.94 -13.55
CA PRO A 112 12.00 10.72 -12.11
C PRO A 112 11.21 9.48 -11.75
N MET A 113 11.76 8.65 -10.86
CA MET A 113 11.08 7.46 -10.37
C MET A 113 10.00 7.86 -9.35
N PRO A 114 8.74 7.41 -9.51
CA PRO A 114 7.70 7.63 -8.51
C PRO A 114 8.09 7.03 -7.16
N SER A 115 7.79 7.73 -6.06
CA SER A 115 8.17 7.32 -4.70
C SER A 115 7.65 5.93 -4.31
N ASN A 116 6.43 5.59 -4.72
CA ASN A 116 5.83 4.26 -4.47
C ASN A 116 6.58 3.15 -5.21
N VAL A 117 7.05 3.43 -6.45
CA VAL A 117 7.87 2.49 -7.22
C VAL A 117 9.22 2.32 -6.54
N ALA A 118 9.89 3.42 -6.19
CA ALA A 118 11.18 3.40 -5.50
C ALA A 118 11.13 2.67 -4.14
N ALA A 119 10.01 2.75 -3.43
CA ALA A 119 9.80 2.05 -2.17
C ALA A 119 9.57 0.54 -2.33
N SER A 120 9.09 0.10 -3.52
CA SER A 120 8.56 -1.26 -3.71
C SER A 120 9.34 -2.10 -4.71
N TYR A 121 10.05 -1.46 -5.64
CA TYR A 121 10.79 -2.10 -6.73
C TYR A 121 12.20 -1.52 -6.88
N ASP A 122 13.12 -2.38 -7.23
CA ASP A 122 14.44 -2.01 -7.77
C ASP A 122 14.35 -2.04 -9.28
N VAL A 123 14.53 -0.86 -9.92
CA VAL A 123 14.44 -0.71 -11.37
C VAL A 123 15.84 -0.63 -11.96
N THR A 124 16.09 -1.47 -12.96
CA THR A 124 17.38 -1.52 -13.66
C THR A 124 17.19 -1.43 -15.17
N LEU A 125 18.21 -0.92 -15.85
CA LEU A 125 18.32 -0.86 -17.29
C LEU A 125 19.57 -1.59 -17.73
N ALA A 126 19.42 -2.54 -18.62
CA ALA A 126 20.52 -3.14 -19.38
C ALA A 126 20.37 -2.74 -20.84
N ALA A 127 21.33 -1.99 -21.37
CA ALA A 127 21.38 -1.62 -22.78
C ALA A 127 22.64 -2.20 -23.41
N ALA A 128 22.51 -2.74 -24.62
CA ALA A 128 23.61 -3.26 -25.42
C ALA A 128 23.65 -2.54 -26.77
N GLY A 129 24.85 -2.03 -27.10
CA GLY A 129 25.15 -1.51 -28.44
C GLY A 129 25.41 -2.68 -29.39
N GLY A 130 24.82 -2.61 -30.56
CA GLY A 130 25.06 -3.64 -31.61
C GLY A 130 24.15 -3.34 -32.80
N PRO A 131 24.37 -3.94 -33.97
CA PRO A 131 23.40 -3.95 -35.05
C PRO A 131 22.48 -5.19 -34.97
N PRO A 132 21.21 -5.08 -34.53
CA PRO A 132 20.54 -3.90 -33.95
C PRO A 132 20.84 -3.68 -32.46
N PRO A 133 20.77 -2.43 -31.96
CA PRO A 133 20.88 -2.16 -30.53
C PRO A 133 19.67 -2.71 -29.75
N THR A 134 19.90 -3.08 -28.50
CA THR A 134 18.86 -3.66 -27.63
C THR A 134 18.85 -3.03 -26.26
N PHE A 135 17.71 -3.12 -25.57
CA PHE A 135 17.61 -2.83 -24.14
C PHE A 135 16.63 -3.77 -23.44
N VAL A 136 16.82 -3.91 -22.15
CA VAL A 136 15.86 -4.53 -21.23
C VAL A 136 15.73 -3.66 -19.99
N LEU A 137 14.51 -3.27 -19.69
CA LEU A 137 14.13 -2.62 -18.44
C LEU A 137 13.53 -3.68 -17.52
N THR A 138 13.99 -3.68 -16.27
CA THR A 138 13.57 -4.66 -15.27
C THR A 138 13.12 -3.94 -14.01
N ALA A 139 11.96 -4.31 -13.46
CA ALA A 139 11.52 -3.92 -12.13
C ALA A 139 11.39 -5.19 -11.26
N ALA A 140 12.34 -5.36 -10.35
CA ALA A 140 12.35 -6.48 -9.39
C ALA A 140 11.73 -6.02 -8.07
N PRO A 141 10.83 -6.83 -7.43
CA PRO A 141 10.32 -6.52 -6.10
C PRO A 141 11.47 -6.33 -5.12
N LYS A 142 11.44 -5.24 -4.36
CA LYS A 142 12.50 -4.88 -3.44
C LYS A 142 12.52 -5.82 -2.24
N PRO A 143 13.67 -6.43 -1.90
CA PRO A 143 13.79 -7.30 -0.73
C PRO A 143 13.35 -6.58 0.55
N GLY A 144 12.67 -7.31 1.45
CA GLY A 144 12.17 -6.76 2.71
C GLY A 144 10.87 -5.96 2.61
N THR A 145 10.26 -5.85 1.42
CA THR A 145 8.95 -5.22 1.24
C THR A 145 7.85 -6.25 1.01
N ASP A 146 6.60 -5.86 1.28
CA ASP A 146 5.43 -6.69 1.00
C ASP A 146 5.29 -7.08 -0.49
N GLN A 147 5.97 -6.34 -1.38
CA GLN A 147 5.90 -6.56 -2.82
C GLN A 147 6.52 -7.89 -3.25
N VAL A 148 7.48 -8.43 -2.47
CA VAL A 148 8.08 -9.75 -2.71
C VAL A 148 7.02 -10.88 -2.71
N SER A 149 5.95 -10.72 -1.93
CA SER A 149 4.85 -11.69 -1.85
C SER A 149 3.82 -11.55 -2.98
N GLU A 150 4.01 -10.59 -3.89
CA GLU A 150 3.14 -10.40 -5.04
C GLU A 150 3.46 -11.44 -6.12
N ARG A 151 2.44 -12.16 -6.59
CA ARG A 151 2.59 -13.33 -7.48
C ARG A 151 3.26 -13.02 -8.83
N CYS A 152 3.19 -11.78 -9.28
CA CYS A 152 3.71 -11.39 -10.59
C CYS A 152 5.23 -11.22 -10.62
N GLY A 153 5.87 -11.10 -9.44
CA GLY A 153 7.32 -11.08 -9.32
C GLY A 153 7.99 -9.97 -10.13
N THR A 154 9.09 -10.30 -10.76
CA THR A 154 9.87 -9.37 -11.59
C THR A 154 9.17 -9.09 -12.91
N LEU A 155 9.07 -7.81 -13.26
CA LEU A 155 8.49 -7.33 -14.51
C LEU A 155 9.61 -6.89 -15.44
N THR A 156 9.51 -7.22 -16.73
CA THR A 156 10.45 -6.71 -17.73
C THR A 156 9.74 -6.20 -18.98
N ILE A 157 10.39 -5.26 -19.67
CA ILE A 157 10.01 -4.81 -21.01
C ILE A 157 11.29 -4.58 -21.83
N ASN A 158 11.26 -4.98 -23.10
CA ASN A 158 12.42 -4.86 -24.00
C ASN A 158 12.14 -3.91 -25.17
N GLN A 159 13.13 -3.76 -26.06
CA GLN A 159 13.08 -2.90 -27.24
C GLN A 159 11.99 -3.25 -28.27
N THR A 160 11.49 -4.47 -28.27
CA THR A 160 10.38 -4.88 -29.14
C THR A 160 9.01 -4.64 -28.51
N GLY A 161 8.98 -4.11 -27.27
CA GLY A 161 7.76 -3.98 -26.47
C GLY A 161 7.29 -5.28 -25.85
N ALA A 162 8.09 -6.37 -25.95
CA ALA A 162 7.75 -7.63 -25.30
C ALA A 162 7.84 -7.48 -23.79
N LYS A 163 6.78 -7.91 -23.12
CA LYS A 163 6.56 -7.77 -21.68
C LYS A 163 6.57 -9.14 -21.03
N THR A 164 7.33 -9.31 -19.94
CA THR A 164 7.36 -10.55 -19.18
C THR A 164 7.15 -10.31 -17.71
N ALA A 165 6.62 -11.33 -17.03
CA ALA A 165 6.45 -11.41 -15.60
C ALA A 165 6.57 -12.87 -15.17
N ALA A 166 6.64 -13.15 -13.86
CA ALA A 166 6.70 -14.52 -13.36
C ALA A 166 5.44 -15.35 -13.70
N VAL A 167 4.28 -14.69 -13.87
CA VAL A 167 3.00 -15.34 -14.19
C VAL A 167 2.35 -14.65 -15.38
N ILE A 168 1.75 -15.45 -16.27
CA ILE A 168 0.96 -14.97 -17.41
C ILE A 168 -0.23 -14.13 -16.92
N GLY A 169 -0.51 -13.02 -17.62
CA GLY A 169 -1.61 -12.11 -17.27
C GLY A 169 -1.26 -11.09 -16.17
N CYS A 170 0.02 -10.91 -15.88
CA CYS A 170 0.51 -9.92 -14.93
C CYS A 170 0.82 -8.55 -15.54
N TRP A 171 0.76 -8.43 -16.85
CA TRP A 171 0.92 -7.19 -17.61
C TRP A 171 -0.42 -6.73 -18.15
#